data_8c8ac67b042d2a2a252234580e018d3d
#
_entry.id   8c8ac67b042d2a2a252234580e018d3d
#
_cell.length_a   1.000
_cell.length_b   1.000
_cell.length_c   1.000
_cell.angle_alpha   90.00
_cell.angle_beta   90.00
_cell.angle_gamma   90.00
#
_symmetry.space_group_name_H-M   'P 1'
#
loop_
_entity.id
_entity.type
_entity.pdbx_description
1 polymer ?
#
loop_
_entity_poly.entity_id
_entity_poly.type
_entity_poly.pdbx_seq_one_letter_code
_entity_poly.pdbx_strand_id
1 'polypeptide(L)'
;MKIKTGFELRYVCGENEIIAQGLENLDFSKMINLNESASLLWKAAENRDFQATDLAEVLCKEYEVEMEQALTDVNKLLNEWIELGIVEE
;
A
#
# COMPACT_ATOMS: atom_id res chain seq x y z
N MET A 1 6.39 -10.49 2.08
CA MET A 1 5.27 -9.69 2.62
C MET A 1 4.03 -9.87 1.76
N LYS A 2 2.88 -9.73 2.36
CA LYS A 2 1.62 -9.92 1.67
C LYS A 2 0.55 -9.00 2.26
N ILE A 3 -0.29 -8.44 1.41
CA ILE A 3 -1.44 -7.67 1.87
C ILE A 3 -2.48 -8.63 2.41
N LYS A 4 -2.98 -8.35 3.61
CA LYS A 4 -3.99 -9.20 4.24
C LYS A 4 -5.30 -9.19 3.43
N THR A 5 -5.98 -10.32 3.43
CA THR A 5 -7.29 -10.44 2.79
C THR A 5 -8.30 -9.52 3.49
N GLY A 6 -9.19 -8.93 2.72
CA GLY A 6 -10.23 -8.06 3.26
C GLY A 6 -9.98 -6.57 3.08
N PHE A 7 -8.85 -6.20 2.50
CA PHE A 7 -8.56 -4.80 2.19
C PHE A 7 -8.64 -4.58 0.69
N GLU A 8 -9.23 -3.46 0.30
CA GLU A 8 -9.41 -3.11 -1.10
C GLU A 8 -9.14 -1.64 -1.33
N LEU A 9 -8.49 -1.34 -2.44
CA LEU A 9 -8.28 0.03 -2.88
C LEU A 9 -9.50 0.49 -3.67
N ARG A 10 -10.07 1.62 -3.27
CA ARG A 10 -11.20 2.24 -3.98
C ARG A 10 -10.93 3.71 -4.23
N TYR A 11 -11.48 4.19 -5.33
CA TYR A 11 -11.44 5.60 -5.68
C TYR A 11 -12.77 6.22 -5.25
N VAL A 12 -12.72 7.05 -4.22
CA VAL A 12 -13.91 7.67 -3.63
C VAL A 12 -13.73 9.17 -3.54
N CYS A 13 -14.66 9.92 -4.11
CA CYS A 13 -14.66 11.39 -4.05
C CYS A 13 -13.34 12.03 -4.51
N GLY A 14 -12.73 11.45 -5.54
CA GLY A 14 -11.49 11.98 -6.10
C GLY A 14 -10.23 11.54 -5.38
N GLU A 15 -10.33 10.65 -4.40
CA GLU A 15 -9.20 10.17 -3.63
C GLU A 15 -9.13 8.64 -3.62
N ASN A 16 -7.91 8.11 -3.60
CA ASN A 16 -7.68 6.69 -3.44
C ASN A 16 -7.69 6.35 -1.96
N GLU A 17 -8.48 5.36 -1.58
CA GLU A 17 -8.62 4.96 -0.19
C GLU A 17 -8.59 3.45 -0.05
N ILE A 18 -7.99 2.97 1.04
CA ILE A 18 -8.03 1.55 1.39
C ILE A 18 -9.22 1.34 2.31
N ILE A 19 -10.09 0.41 1.92
CA ILE A 19 -11.29 0.09 2.68
C ILE A 19 -11.21 -1.35 3.14
N ALA A 20 -11.51 -1.59 4.42
CA ALA A 20 -11.61 -2.94 4.95
C ALA A 20 -12.96 -3.52 4.55
N GLN A 21 -12.94 -4.66 3.86
CA GLN A 21 -14.17 -5.34 3.43
C GLN A 21 -14.35 -6.65 4.18
N GLY A 22 -15.61 -7.04 4.33
CA GLY A 22 -15.95 -8.33 4.93
C GLY A 22 -15.76 -8.39 6.44
N LEU A 23 -15.50 -7.27 7.08
CA LEU A 23 -15.42 -7.18 8.52
C LEU A 23 -16.81 -6.76 9.05
N GLU A 24 -17.27 -7.43 10.09
CA GLU A 24 -18.60 -7.18 10.66
C GLU A 24 -18.79 -5.76 11.17
N ASN A 25 -17.70 -5.11 11.53
CA ASN A 25 -17.72 -3.73 12.01
C ASN A 25 -16.87 -2.86 11.08
N LEU A 26 -17.50 -2.37 10.02
CA LEU A 26 -16.88 -1.40 9.15
C LEU A 26 -16.74 -0.08 9.90
N ASP A 27 -15.56 0.17 10.37
CA ASP A 27 -15.24 1.43 11.02
C ASP A 27 -14.71 2.38 9.95
N PHE A 28 -15.54 3.30 9.50
CA PHE A 28 -15.15 4.27 8.47
C PHE A 28 -14.00 5.17 8.92
N SER A 29 -13.72 5.23 10.22
CA SER A 29 -12.58 5.98 10.72
C SER A 29 -11.24 5.33 10.34
N LYS A 30 -11.28 4.08 9.87
CA LYS A 30 -10.09 3.34 9.44
C LYS A 30 -9.87 3.38 7.92
N MET A 31 -10.55 4.26 7.23
CA MET A 31 -10.26 4.49 5.82
C MET A 31 -8.93 5.20 5.71
N ILE A 32 -8.04 4.66 4.88
CA ILE A 32 -6.68 5.18 4.74
C ILE A 32 -6.55 5.82 3.37
N ASN A 33 -6.28 7.12 3.35
CA ASN A 33 -6.04 7.83 2.10
C ASN A 33 -4.65 7.50 1.57
N LEU A 34 -4.58 7.18 0.29
CA LEU A 34 -3.31 6.94 -0.39
C LEU A 34 -3.05 8.03 -1.41
N ASN A 35 -1.84 8.57 -1.39
CA ASN A 35 -1.42 9.46 -2.45
C ASN A 35 -1.16 8.62 -3.72
N GLU A 36 -0.83 9.27 -4.81
CA GLU A 36 -0.65 8.62 -6.11
C GLU A 36 0.43 7.52 -6.07
N SER A 37 1.57 7.81 -5.47
CA SER A 37 2.65 6.82 -5.39
C SER A 37 2.29 5.63 -4.50
N ALA A 38 1.64 5.86 -3.37
CA ALA A 38 1.21 4.78 -2.48
C ALA A 38 0.15 3.90 -3.17
N SER A 39 -0.75 4.50 -3.95
CA SER A 39 -1.74 3.75 -4.72
C SER A 39 -1.09 2.86 -5.76
N LEU A 40 -0.07 3.36 -6.43
CA LEU A 40 0.70 2.59 -7.40
C LEU A 40 1.35 1.38 -6.74
N LEU A 41 1.97 1.57 -5.58
CA LEU A 41 2.60 0.49 -4.84
C LEU A 41 1.59 -0.54 -4.34
N TRP A 42 0.43 -0.08 -3.91
CA TRP A 42 -0.65 -0.99 -3.50
C TRP A 42 -1.05 -1.91 -4.65
N LYS A 43 -1.28 -1.34 -5.83
CA LYS A 43 -1.67 -2.11 -7.01
C LYS A 43 -0.59 -3.11 -7.39
N ALA A 44 0.67 -2.73 -7.26
CA ALA A 44 1.79 -3.62 -7.55
C ALA A 44 1.90 -4.76 -6.54
N ALA A 45 1.45 -4.55 -5.30
CA ALA A 45 1.53 -5.53 -4.22
C ALA A 45 0.31 -6.45 -4.12
N GLU A 46 -0.83 -6.06 -4.72
CA GLU A 46 -2.06 -6.84 -4.62
C GLU A 46 -1.92 -8.25 -5.17
N ASN A 47 -2.54 -9.20 -4.46
CA ASN A 47 -2.68 -10.59 -4.90
C ASN A 47 -1.37 -11.34 -5.11
N ARG A 48 -0.30 -10.92 -4.44
CA ARG A 48 0.98 -11.63 -4.52
C ARG A 48 1.82 -11.40 -3.29
N ASP A 49 2.78 -12.30 -3.07
CA ASP A 49 3.84 -12.06 -2.11
C ASP A 49 4.83 -11.06 -2.73
N PHE A 50 5.31 -10.13 -1.94
CA PHE A 50 6.21 -9.10 -2.43
C PHE A 50 7.30 -8.80 -1.42
N GLN A 51 8.39 -8.20 -1.92
CA GLN A 51 9.49 -7.71 -1.10
C GLN A 51 9.52 -6.19 -1.22
N ALA A 52 10.17 -5.54 -0.27
CA ALA A 52 10.34 -4.09 -0.33
C ALA A 52 11.07 -3.68 -1.62
N THR A 53 12.03 -4.50 -2.07
CA THR A 53 12.77 -4.25 -3.31
C THR A 53 11.86 -4.26 -4.54
N ASP A 54 10.84 -5.12 -4.56
CA ASP A 54 9.89 -5.17 -5.67
C ASP A 54 9.16 -3.84 -5.83
N LEU A 55 8.71 -3.28 -4.72
CA LEU A 55 8.01 -2.01 -4.72
C LEU A 55 8.95 -0.84 -5.01
N ALA A 56 10.19 -0.92 -4.52
CA ALA A 56 11.19 0.11 -4.81
C ALA A 56 11.50 0.15 -6.30
N GLU A 57 11.56 -0.99 -6.96
CA GLU A 57 11.76 -1.05 -8.42
C GLU A 57 10.62 -0.36 -9.16
N VAL A 58 9.39 -0.52 -8.69
CA VAL A 58 8.24 0.15 -9.28
C VAL A 58 8.39 1.67 -9.17
N LEU A 59 8.80 2.17 -8.01
CA LEU A 59 9.04 3.59 -7.84
C LEU A 59 10.14 4.12 -8.74
N CYS A 60 11.25 3.40 -8.84
CA CYS A 60 12.36 3.79 -9.70
C CYS A 60 11.93 3.91 -11.16
N LYS A 61 11.07 2.99 -11.59
CA LYS A 61 10.60 2.94 -12.97
C LYS A 61 9.62 4.06 -13.30
N GLU A 62 8.74 4.38 -12.35
CA GLU A 62 7.68 5.36 -12.59
C GLU A 62 8.10 6.81 -12.31
N TYR A 63 8.99 7.02 -11.35
CA TYR A 63 9.35 8.36 -10.88
C TYR A 63 10.82 8.72 -11.07
N GLU A 64 11.59 7.85 -11.70
CA GLU A 64 13.02 8.08 -11.94
C GLU A 64 13.82 8.45 -10.69
N VAL A 65 13.51 7.79 -9.56
CA VAL A 65 14.24 7.97 -8.31
C VAL A 65 15.32 6.90 -8.16
N GLU A 66 16.34 7.19 -7.38
CA GLU A 66 17.40 6.22 -7.10
C GLU A 66 16.87 5.10 -6.20
N MET A 67 17.43 3.90 -6.36
CA MET A 67 17.00 2.73 -5.58
C MET A 67 17.10 2.96 -4.08
N GLU A 68 18.15 3.62 -3.61
CA GLU A 68 18.34 3.91 -2.20
C GLU A 68 17.20 4.76 -1.65
N GLN A 69 16.81 5.80 -2.37
CA GLN A 69 15.71 6.66 -1.98
C GLN A 69 14.38 5.90 -2.05
N ALA A 70 14.20 5.12 -3.10
CA ALA A 70 12.98 4.32 -3.28
C ALA A 70 12.80 3.33 -2.15
N LEU A 71 13.87 2.64 -1.74
CA LEU A 71 13.81 1.70 -0.62
C LEU A 71 13.47 2.39 0.69
N THR A 72 14.03 3.55 0.93
CA THR A 72 13.73 4.33 2.13
C THR A 72 12.23 4.67 2.19
N ASP A 73 11.69 5.17 1.10
CA ASP A 73 10.28 5.54 1.02
C ASP A 73 9.35 4.33 1.14
N VAL A 74 9.71 3.24 0.47
CA VAL A 74 8.92 1.99 0.51
C VAL A 74 8.93 1.40 1.92
N ASN A 75 10.09 1.34 2.56
CA ASN A 75 10.16 0.79 3.91
C ASN A 75 9.35 1.61 4.91
N LYS A 76 9.35 2.92 4.76
CA LYS A 76 8.55 3.79 5.61
C LYS A 76 7.06 3.51 5.42
N LEU A 77 6.62 3.39 4.17
CA LEU A 77 5.23 3.09 3.86
C LEU A 77 4.82 1.71 4.35
N LEU A 78 5.66 0.70 4.16
CA LEU A 78 5.37 -0.66 4.60
C LEU A 78 5.30 -0.75 6.12
N ASN A 79 6.15 -0.04 6.83
CA ASN A 79 6.08 0.00 8.30
C ASN A 79 4.74 0.58 8.76
N GLU A 80 4.25 1.60 8.10
CA GLU A 80 2.93 2.17 8.41
C GLU A 80 1.82 1.14 8.14
N TRP A 81 1.90 0.44 7.03
CA TRP A 81 0.90 -0.58 6.68
C TRP A 81 0.92 -1.76 7.65
N ILE A 82 2.10 -2.16 8.10
CA ILE A 82 2.25 -3.24 9.09
C ILE A 82 1.63 -2.81 10.43
N GLU A 83 1.91 -1.58 10.87
CA GLU A 83 1.33 -1.05 12.10
C GLU A 83 -0.19 -0.97 12.05
N LEU A 84 -0.74 -0.66 10.87
CA LEU A 84 -2.19 -0.59 10.68
C LEU A 84 -2.82 -1.97 10.52
N GLY A 85 -2.01 -3.02 10.43
CA GLY A 85 -2.52 -4.38 10.29
C GLY A 85 -2.94 -4.74 8.87
N ILE A 86 -2.49 -3.99 7.87
CA ILE A 86 -2.87 -4.20 6.47
C ILE A 86 -1.95 -5.21 5.79
N VAL A 87 -0.68 -5.23 6.18
CA VAL A 87 0.34 -6.08 5.59
C VAL A 87 0.89 -7.03 6.63
N GLU A 88 1.08 -8.29 6.26
CA GLU A 88 1.78 -9.28 7.09
C GLU A 88 3.17 -9.58 6.51
N GLU A 89 4.09 -9.77 7.39
CA GLU A 89 5.45 -10.13 7.00
C GLU A 89 5.60 -11.58 6.60
#